data_b794c2a8f096be423cee801ee84c1cc3
#
_entry.id   b794c2a8f096be423cee801ee84c1cc3
#
_cell.length_a   1.000
_cell.length_b   1.000
_cell.length_c   1.000
_cell.angle_alpha   90.00
_cell.angle_beta   90.00
_cell.angle_gamma   90.00
#
_symmetry.space_group_name_H-M   'P 1'
#
loop_
_entity.id
_entity.type
_entity.pdbx_description
1 polymer ?
#
loop_
_entity_poly.entity_id
_entity_poly.type
_entity_poly.pdbx_seq_one_letter_code
_entity_poly.pdbx_strand_id
1 'polypeptide(L)'
;MSFEERSKAAKEFQDKLFADLQAMGFNVALNGTEHTHPAFVSELHRSEDQTSMAIRYAPDGVACIGKIPRSFYVEAKFARTIERNAWIQYGKLVEAGNILVIVFGWENNTVFNFYENIKLIPGEISGLRYPAESRYPVEDGWIYPRKSKLWDNSKSPKASGTPYKEVDLNSLIPFSEFYKEIVNRLRVEQCPSMTSNISFSA
;
A
#
# COMPACT_ATOMS: atom_id res chain seq x y z
N MET A 1 -18.98 -3.05 11.17
CA MET A 1 -18.46 -1.72 10.77
C MET A 1 -19.02 -1.38 9.40
N SER A 2 -19.77 -0.30 9.28
CA SER A 2 -20.32 0.20 8.00
C SER A 2 -19.19 0.68 7.06
N PHE A 3 -19.54 0.99 5.81
CA PHE A 3 -18.58 1.58 4.86
C PHE A 3 -18.07 2.95 5.35
N GLU A 4 -18.99 3.77 5.86
CA GLU A 4 -18.66 5.11 6.37
C GLU A 4 -17.72 5.05 7.60
N GLU A 5 -18.00 4.15 8.54
CA GLU A 5 -17.11 3.92 9.70
C GLU A 5 -15.72 3.47 9.28
N ARG A 6 -15.62 2.58 8.28
CA ARG A 6 -14.32 2.13 7.76
C ARG A 6 -13.56 3.24 7.05
N SER A 7 -14.25 4.03 6.24
CA SER A 7 -13.65 5.17 5.53
C SER A 7 -13.14 6.21 6.51
N LYS A 8 -13.93 6.52 7.56
CA LYS A 8 -13.51 7.43 8.63
C LYS A 8 -12.30 6.90 9.37
N ALA A 9 -12.31 5.64 9.79
CA ALA A 9 -11.19 5.03 10.49
C ALA A 9 -9.91 4.97 9.63
N ALA A 10 -10.04 4.71 8.32
CA ALA A 10 -8.90 4.74 7.41
C ALA A 10 -8.30 6.15 7.29
N LYS A 11 -9.15 7.18 7.20
CA LYS A 11 -8.69 8.57 7.18
C LYS A 11 -8.02 8.97 8.50
N GLU A 12 -8.61 8.65 9.63
CA GLU A 12 -8.02 8.91 10.95
C GLU A 12 -6.66 8.23 11.12
N PHE A 13 -6.52 7.00 10.61
CA PHE A 13 -5.25 6.28 10.60
C PHE A 13 -4.21 7.00 9.74
N GLN A 14 -4.58 7.41 8.52
CA GLN A 14 -3.70 8.12 7.60
C GLN A 14 -3.24 9.46 8.21
N ASP A 15 -4.17 10.27 8.73
CA ASP A 15 -3.86 11.56 9.34
C ASP A 15 -2.90 11.39 10.54
N LYS A 16 -3.16 10.37 11.39
CA LYS A 16 -2.28 10.02 12.51
C LYS A 16 -0.89 9.58 12.03
N LEU A 17 -0.82 8.71 11.04
CA LEU A 17 0.45 8.24 10.48
C LEU A 17 1.32 9.41 10.01
N PHE A 18 0.74 10.35 9.27
CA PHE A 18 1.51 11.48 8.77
C PHE A 18 1.94 12.43 9.88
N ALA A 19 1.13 12.61 10.93
CA ALA A 19 1.54 13.34 12.13
C ALA A 19 2.69 12.63 12.86
N ASP A 20 2.64 11.31 13.00
CA ASP A 20 3.71 10.52 13.61
C ASP A 20 5.02 10.62 12.79
N LEU A 21 4.96 10.58 11.46
CA LEU A 21 6.13 10.78 10.60
C LEU A 21 6.74 12.18 10.77
N GLN A 22 5.91 13.21 10.83
CA GLN A 22 6.38 14.58 11.09
C GLN A 22 7.02 14.70 12.46
N ALA A 23 6.46 14.08 13.50
CA ALA A 23 7.03 14.04 14.84
C ALA A 23 8.39 13.31 14.87
N MET A 24 8.61 12.32 14.00
CA MET A 24 9.91 11.66 13.80
C MET A 24 10.92 12.51 13.01
N GLY A 25 10.53 13.68 12.50
CA GLY A 25 11.41 14.59 11.76
C GLY A 25 11.39 14.40 10.24
N PHE A 26 10.41 13.66 9.70
CA PHE A 26 10.18 13.62 8.26
C PHE A 26 9.37 14.84 7.79
N ASN A 27 9.74 15.37 6.63
CA ASN A 27 8.86 16.28 5.90
C ASN A 27 7.93 15.44 5.04
N VAL A 28 6.63 15.63 5.19
CA VAL A 28 5.60 14.83 4.50
C VAL A 28 4.70 15.74 3.67
N ALA A 29 4.44 15.34 2.43
CA ALA A 29 3.45 15.97 1.56
C ALA A 29 2.39 14.93 1.14
N LEU A 30 1.12 15.31 1.20
CA LEU A 30 0.01 14.49 0.71
C LEU A 30 0.07 14.39 -0.82
N ASN A 31 -0.23 13.23 -1.36
CA ASN A 31 -0.13 12.95 -2.79
C ASN A 31 -1.40 12.29 -3.38
N GLY A 32 -2.30 11.79 -2.55
CA GLY A 32 -3.52 11.13 -3.03
C GLY A 32 -4.45 12.07 -3.81
N THR A 33 -5.14 11.53 -4.81
CA THR A 33 -6.06 12.30 -5.68
C THR A 33 -7.20 12.95 -4.91
N GLU A 34 -7.69 12.28 -3.87
CA GLU A 34 -8.73 12.76 -2.97
C GLU A 34 -8.31 14.02 -2.20
N HIS A 35 -7.01 14.20 -1.98
CA HIS A 35 -6.46 15.38 -1.32
C HIS A 35 -6.22 16.55 -2.27
N THR A 36 -5.90 16.24 -3.53
CA THR A 36 -5.50 17.26 -4.53
C THR A 36 -6.64 17.64 -5.45
N HIS A 37 -7.43 16.69 -5.89
CA HIS A 37 -8.47 16.87 -6.92
C HIS A 37 -9.73 16.05 -6.67
N PRO A 38 -10.53 16.32 -5.62
CA PRO A 38 -11.72 15.53 -5.30
C PRO A 38 -12.75 15.45 -6.43
N ALA A 39 -12.84 16.47 -7.29
CA ALA A 39 -13.77 16.50 -8.41
C ALA A 39 -13.43 15.45 -9.49
N PHE A 40 -12.17 15.04 -9.61
CA PHE A 40 -11.73 14.03 -10.57
C PHE A 40 -11.95 12.59 -10.12
N VAL A 41 -12.22 12.36 -8.84
CA VAL A 41 -12.32 10.99 -8.27
C VAL A 41 -13.34 10.15 -9.02
N SER A 42 -14.51 10.72 -9.38
CA SER A 42 -15.56 10.00 -10.09
C SER A 42 -15.18 9.63 -11.53
N GLU A 43 -14.47 10.49 -12.23
CA GLU A 43 -13.99 10.26 -13.60
C GLU A 43 -12.88 9.22 -13.60
N LEU A 44 -11.91 9.34 -12.71
CA LEU A 44 -10.81 8.37 -12.57
C LEU A 44 -11.31 6.96 -12.25
N HIS A 45 -12.39 6.85 -11.44
CA HIS A 45 -12.99 5.55 -11.13
C HIS A 45 -13.65 4.86 -12.32
N ARG A 46 -14.01 5.60 -13.36
CA ARG A 46 -14.63 5.06 -14.59
C ARG A 46 -13.62 4.70 -15.67
N SER A 47 -12.40 5.22 -15.56
CA SER A 47 -11.35 5.01 -16.54
C SER A 47 -10.45 3.85 -16.14
N GLU A 48 -10.08 3.03 -17.14
CA GLU A 48 -9.13 1.91 -17.00
C GLU A 48 -7.83 2.17 -17.77
N ASP A 49 -7.66 3.37 -18.34
CA ASP A 49 -6.42 3.73 -19.00
C ASP A 49 -5.26 3.84 -18.00
N GLN A 50 -4.05 3.70 -18.54
CA GLN A 50 -2.84 3.62 -17.72
C GLN A 50 -2.58 4.87 -16.88
N THR A 51 -2.89 6.06 -17.42
CA THR A 51 -2.71 7.33 -16.71
C THR A 51 -3.68 7.46 -15.54
N SER A 52 -4.97 7.20 -15.79
CA SER A 52 -6.01 7.23 -14.77
C SER A 52 -5.75 6.21 -13.65
N MET A 53 -5.26 5.02 -14.02
CA MET A 53 -4.88 3.98 -13.06
C MET A 53 -3.67 4.44 -12.21
N ALA A 54 -2.67 5.07 -12.81
CA ALA A 54 -1.50 5.58 -12.08
C ALA A 54 -1.89 6.69 -11.10
N ILE A 55 -2.79 7.59 -11.48
CA ILE A 55 -3.29 8.67 -10.61
C ILE A 55 -4.13 8.08 -9.47
N ARG A 56 -5.07 7.19 -9.78
CA ARG A 56 -6.00 6.58 -8.81
C ARG A 56 -5.32 5.75 -7.73
N TYR A 57 -4.21 5.11 -8.09
CA TYR A 57 -3.41 4.28 -7.18
C TYR A 57 -2.07 4.92 -6.85
N ALA A 58 -1.97 6.25 -6.96
CA ALA A 58 -0.82 6.96 -6.42
C ALA A 58 -0.78 6.79 -4.89
N PRO A 59 0.40 6.57 -4.30
CA PRO A 59 0.51 6.47 -2.85
C PRO A 59 0.02 7.72 -2.14
N ASP A 60 -0.47 7.58 -0.92
CA ASP A 60 -1.08 8.65 -0.13
C ASP A 60 -0.17 9.84 0.14
N GLY A 61 1.15 9.63 0.19
CA GLY A 61 2.09 10.70 0.45
C GLY A 61 3.50 10.47 -0.04
N VAL A 62 4.28 11.53 0.02
CA VAL A 62 5.72 11.54 -0.20
C VAL A 62 6.40 12.08 1.04
N ALA A 63 7.46 11.44 1.48
CA ALA A 63 8.23 11.85 2.65
C ALA A 63 9.73 11.96 2.33
N CYS A 64 10.41 12.85 3.04
CA CYS A 64 11.87 12.97 3.02
C CYS A 64 12.37 13.33 4.42
N ILE A 65 13.67 13.12 4.69
CA ILE A 65 14.25 13.43 5.99
C ILE A 65 15.53 14.26 5.84
N GLY A 66 15.51 15.44 6.44
CA GLY A 66 16.67 16.27 6.73
C GLY A 66 17.63 16.43 5.57
N LYS A 67 18.89 16.05 5.82
CA LYS A 67 20.02 16.22 4.88
C LYS A 67 20.18 15.07 3.88
N ILE A 68 19.31 14.07 3.91
CA ILE A 68 19.36 12.98 2.95
C ILE A 68 18.58 13.42 1.70
N PRO A 69 19.22 13.68 0.55
CA PRO A 69 18.57 14.24 -0.64
C PRO A 69 17.78 13.16 -1.38
N ARG A 70 16.92 12.47 -0.67
CA ARG A 70 16.08 11.38 -1.19
C ARG A 70 14.73 11.36 -0.53
N SER A 71 13.71 11.13 -1.33
CA SER A 71 12.33 10.95 -0.88
C SER A 71 11.89 9.51 -1.06
N PHE A 72 10.82 9.15 -0.39
CA PHE A 72 10.14 7.88 -0.54
C PHE A 72 8.62 8.09 -0.51
N TYR A 73 7.90 7.20 -1.16
CA TYR A 73 6.45 7.17 -1.12
C TYR A 73 5.97 6.43 0.12
N VAL A 74 4.85 6.90 0.66
CA VAL A 74 4.17 6.29 1.81
C VAL A 74 2.73 5.99 1.42
N GLU A 75 2.32 4.76 1.64
CA GLU A 75 0.93 4.31 1.50
C GLU A 75 0.41 3.87 2.86
N ALA A 76 -0.77 4.33 3.25
CA ALA A 76 -1.46 3.98 4.49
C ALA A 76 -2.60 2.98 4.21
N LYS A 77 -2.55 1.81 4.80
CA LYS A 77 -3.60 0.79 4.67
C LYS A 77 -4.23 0.47 6.02
N PHE A 78 -5.49 0.84 6.20
CA PHE A 78 -6.26 0.46 7.39
C PHE A 78 -6.91 -0.92 7.18
N ALA A 79 -6.11 -1.89 6.78
CA ALA A 79 -6.52 -3.27 6.54
C ALA A 79 -5.28 -4.17 6.40
N ARG A 80 -5.47 -5.48 6.48
CA ARG A 80 -4.43 -6.49 6.19
C ARG A 80 -4.51 -7.03 4.76
N THR A 81 -5.12 -6.26 3.87
CA THR A 81 -5.33 -6.66 2.48
C THR A 81 -4.85 -5.58 1.53
N ILE A 82 -4.39 -6.00 0.36
CA ILE A 82 -4.02 -5.11 -0.74
C ILE A 82 -4.86 -5.46 -1.97
N GLU A 83 -5.37 -4.45 -2.64
CA GLU A 83 -6.07 -4.57 -3.91
C GLU A 83 -5.09 -4.89 -5.05
N ARG A 84 -5.50 -5.77 -5.97
CA ARG A 84 -4.68 -6.21 -7.12
C ARG A 84 -4.17 -5.04 -7.95
N ASN A 85 -5.05 -4.11 -8.28
CA ASN A 85 -4.67 -2.97 -9.13
C ASN A 85 -3.69 -2.02 -8.44
N ALA A 86 -3.89 -1.76 -7.15
CA ALA A 86 -2.95 -0.99 -6.35
C ALA A 86 -1.58 -1.68 -6.32
N TRP A 87 -1.55 -2.99 -6.04
CA TRP A 87 -0.31 -3.77 -6.02
C TRP A 87 0.47 -3.70 -7.33
N ILE A 88 -0.22 -3.81 -8.47
CA ILE A 88 0.41 -3.70 -9.80
C ILE A 88 0.99 -2.28 -10.02
N GLN A 89 0.26 -1.22 -9.65
CA GLN A 89 0.77 0.15 -9.83
C GLN A 89 1.93 0.45 -8.89
N TYR A 90 1.92 -0.07 -7.68
CA TYR A 90 3.05 0.03 -6.74
C TYR A 90 4.29 -0.69 -7.28
N GLY A 91 4.13 -1.87 -7.91
CA GLY A 91 5.21 -2.56 -8.59
C GLY A 91 5.86 -1.70 -9.66
N LYS A 92 5.06 -1.10 -10.56
CA LYS A 92 5.59 -0.20 -11.59
C LYS A 92 6.34 1.01 -11.02
N LEU A 93 5.84 1.56 -9.90
CA LEU A 93 6.49 2.67 -9.22
C LEU A 93 7.88 2.27 -8.70
N VAL A 94 7.98 1.10 -8.08
CA VAL A 94 9.25 0.56 -7.56
C VAL A 94 10.19 0.14 -8.68
N GLU A 95 9.70 -0.50 -9.74
CA GLU A 95 10.47 -0.82 -10.96
C GLU A 95 11.07 0.42 -11.63
N ALA A 96 10.40 1.57 -11.52
CA ALA A 96 10.92 2.86 -11.97
C ALA A 96 12.00 3.46 -11.03
N GLY A 97 12.46 2.72 -10.01
CA GLY A 97 13.52 3.13 -9.09
C GLY A 97 13.06 3.94 -7.88
N ASN A 98 11.76 4.01 -7.63
CA ASN A 98 11.24 4.70 -6.46
C ASN A 98 11.19 3.78 -5.24
N ILE A 99 11.34 4.36 -4.05
CA ILE A 99 11.15 3.68 -2.78
C ILE A 99 9.68 3.85 -2.37
N LEU A 100 9.01 2.74 -2.10
CA LEU A 100 7.65 2.73 -1.58
C LEU A 100 7.58 1.95 -0.27
N VAL A 101 7.05 2.60 0.75
CA VAL A 101 6.78 2.01 2.06
C VAL A 101 5.27 1.93 2.25
N ILE A 102 4.78 0.74 2.62
CA ILE A 102 3.38 0.55 2.94
C ILE A 102 3.24 0.33 4.44
N VAL A 103 2.43 1.16 5.07
CA VAL A 103 2.14 1.10 6.50
C VAL A 103 0.74 0.57 6.70
N PHE A 104 0.63 -0.48 7.47
CA PHE A 104 -0.63 -1.14 7.78
C PHE A 104 -1.05 -0.83 9.21
N GLY A 105 -2.32 -0.48 9.39
CA GLY A 105 -2.94 -0.29 10.70
C GLY A 105 -4.20 -1.13 10.85
N TRP A 106 -4.33 -1.82 11.98
CA TRP A 106 -5.58 -2.48 12.36
C TRP A 106 -5.61 -2.63 13.88
N GLU A 107 -6.78 -2.39 14.46
CA GLU A 107 -6.93 -2.40 15.91
C GLU A 107 -5.94 -1.43 16.56
N ASN A 108 -5.01 -1.90 17.36
CA ASN A 108 -3.97 -1.09 18.00
C ASN A 108 -2.56 -1.38 17.45
N ASN A 109 -2.48 -2.10 16.32
CA ASN A 109 -1.20 -2.46 15.72
C ASN A 109 -0.90 -1.55 14.52
N THR A 110 0.33 -1.07 14.45
CA THR A 110 0.89 -0.40 13.28
C THR A 110 2.19 -1.11 12.91
N VAL A 111 2.26 -1.56 11.67
CA VAL A 111 3.41 -2.27 11.09
C VAL A 111 3.65 -1.78 9.68
N PHE A 112 4.83 -2.02 9.14
CA PHE A 112 5.19 -1.58 7.80
C PHE A 112 6.17 -2.54 7.13
N ASN A 113 6.36 -2.40 5.83
CA ASN A 113 7.59 -2.79 5.14
C ASN A 113 7.73 -2.02 3.82
N PHE A 114 8.91 -2.14 3.20
CA PHE A 114 9.12 -1.74 1.82
C PHE A 114 8.33 -2.68 0.90
N TYR A 115 7.76 -2.13 -0.16
CA TYR A 115 6.92 -2.90 -1.10
C TYR A 115 7.56 -4.23 -1.52
N GLU A 116 8.84 -4.21 -1.89
CA GLU A 116 9.58 -5.38 -2.37
C GLU A 116 9.77 -6.50 -1.34
N ASN A 117 9.64 -6.18 -0.05
CA ASN A 117 9.79 -7.14 1.06
C ASN A 117 8.45 -7.67 1.57
N ILE A 118 7.33 -7.08 1.14
CA ILE A 118 5.99 -7.51 1.54
C ILE A 118 5.63 -8.79 0.80
N LYS A 119 5.27 -9.82 1.56
CA LYS A 119 4.75 -11.08 1.02
C LYS A 119 3.23 -11.07 1.06
N LEU A 120 2.62 -11.52 -0.02
CA LEU A 120 1.18 -11.71 -0.11
C LEU A 120 0.84 -13.18 0.05
N ILE A 121 -0.15 -13.46 0.88
CA ILE A 121 -0.68 -14.82 1.04
C ILE A 121 -1.61 -15.07 -0.15
N PRO A 122 -1.37 -16.14 -0.94
CA PRO A 122 -2.32 -16.54 -1.97
C PRO A 122 -3.69 -16.75 -1.32
N GLY A 123 -4.73 -16.22 -1.95
CA GLY A 123 -6.09 -16.43 -1.47
C GLY A 123 -6.40 -17.91 -1.48
N GLU A 124 -6.48 -18.49 -0.31
CA GLU A 124 -7.14 -19.76 -0.14
C GLU A 124 -8.63 -19.49 0.09
N ILE A 125 -9.46 -20.45 -0.28
CA ILE A 125 -10.88 -20.46 0.06
C ILE A 125 -11.00 -20.76 1.57
N SER A 126 -10.22 -20.08 2.38
CA SER A 126 -10.19 -20.30 3.83
C SER A 126 -11.34 -19.50 4.46
N GLY A 127 -12.28 -20.22 5.02
CA GLY A 127 -13.48 -19.74 5.65
C GLY A 127 -13.30 -18.89 6.91
N LEU A 128 -12.27 -18.08 7.02
CA LEU A 128 -11.99 -17.34 8.25
C LEU A 128 -12.82 -16.06 8.42
N ARG A 129 -13.48 -15.55 7.38
CA ARG A 129 -14.31 -14.33 7.50
C ARG A 129 -15.71 -14.44 6.94
N TYR A 130 -16.02 -15.52 6.22
CA TYR A 130 -17.32 -15.68 5.58
C TYR A 130 -17.88 -17.08 5.88
N PRO A 131 -19.20 -17.22 6.04
CA PRO A 131 -19.82 -18.53 6.15
C PRO A 131 -19.33 -19.44 5.02
N ALA A 132 -19.19 -20.72 5.27
CA ALA A 132 -18.69 -21.72 4.31
C ALA A 132 -19.42 -21.70 2.95
N GLU A 133 -20.62 -21.15 2.92
CA GLU A 133 -21.47 -20.98 1.75
C GLU A 133 -21.10 -19.76 0.88
N SER A 134 -20.34 -18.80 1.39
CA SER A 134 -19.94 -17.56 0.69
C SER A 134 -18.47 -17.60 0.21
N ARG A 135 -18.13 -18.64 -0.54
CA ARG A 135 -16.80 -18.76 -1.11
C ARG A 135 -16.64 -17.82 -2.31
N TYR A 136 -15.73 -16.87 -2.19
CA TYR A 136 -15.37 -16.03 -3.31
C TYR A 136 -14.47 -16.81 -4.29
N PRO A 137 -14.63 -16.61 -5.61
CA PRO A 137 -13.69 -17.16 -6.58
C PRO A 137 -12.28 -16.64 -6.33
N VAL A 138 -11.30 -17.52 -6.55
CA VAL A 138 -9.87 -17.21 -6.47
C VAL A 138 -9.25 -17.48 -7.84
N GLU A 139 -8.54 -16.50 -8.40
CA GLU A 139 -7.78 -16.61 -9.64
C GLU A 139 -6.36 -16.09 -9.39
N ASP A 140 -5.35 -16.88 -9.69
CA ASP A 140 -3.93 -16.54 -9.42
C ASP A 140 -3.67 -16.14 -7.95
N GLY A 141 -4.41 -16.75 -7.04
CA GLY A 141 -4.38 -16.42 -5.61
C GLY A 141 -5.05 -15.10 -5.24
N TRP A 142 -5.70 -14.39 -6.18
CA TRP A 142 -6.50 -13.21 -5.89
C TRP A 142 -7.95 -13.56 -5.60
N ILE A 143 -8.51 -12.98 -4.56
CA ILE A 143 -9.91 -13.19 -4.14
C ILE A 143 -10.80 -12.17 -4.85
N TYR A 144 -11.82 -12.64 -5.56
CA TYR A 144 -12.75 -11.83 -6.37
C TYR A 144 -14.14 -11.73 -5.71
N PRO A 145 -14.41 -10.72 -4.88
CA PRO A 145 -15.67 -10.66 -4.11
C PRO A 145 -16.93 -10.65 -4.99
N ARG A 146 -16.89 -9.97 -6.14
CA ARG A 146 -18.06 -9.83 -7.05
C ARG A 146 -18.32 -11.03 -7.94
N LYS A 147 -17.40 -11.97 -8.05
CA LYS A 147 -17.59 -13.18 -8.85
C LYS A 147 -18.31 -14.29 -8.09
N SER A 148 -18.56 -14.13 -6.80
CA SER A 148 -19.30 -15.10 -6.01
C SER A 148 -20.77 -15.17 -6.44
N LYS A 149 -21.30 -16.39 -6.62
CA LYS A 149 -22.71 -16.63 -6.89
C LYS A 149 -23.63 -16.15 -5.77
N LEU A 150 -23.11 -16.02 -4.57
CA LEU A 150 -23.81 -15.54 -3.37
C LEU A 150 -23.74 -14.02 -3.20
N TRP A 151 -23.05 -13.34 -4.10
CA TRP A 151 -22.97 -11.89 -4.07
C TRP A 151 -24.31 -11.26 -4.46
N ASP A 152 -24.93 -10.63 -3.50
CA ASP A 152 -26.17 -9.87 -3.72
C ASP A 152 -25.82 -8.39 -3.92
N ASN A 153 -25.84 -7.95 -5.17
CA ASN A 153 -25.55 -6.55 -5.54
C ASN A 153 -26.55 -5.56 -4.90
N SER A 154 -27.73 -6.01 -4.49
CA SER A 154 -28.74 -5.17 -3.83
C SER A 154 -28.32 -4.78 -2.42
N LYS A 155 -27.56 -5.66 -1.74
CA LYS A 155 -27.10 -5.46 -0.35
C LYS A 155 -25.85 -4.61 -0.25
N SER A 156 -25.02 -4.56 -1.30
CA SER A 156 -23.81 -3.74 -1.32
C SER A 156 -23.45 -3.28 -2.75
N PRO A 157 -24.29 -2.44 -3.36
CA PRO A 157 -24.07 -1.95 -4.73
C PRO A 157 -22.78 -1.14 -4.89
N LYS A 158 -22.20 -0.65 -3.78
CA LYS A 158 -20.99 0.18 -3.75
C LYS A 158 -19.71 -0.61 -3.48
N ALA A 159 -19.76 -1.93 -3.29
CA ALA A 159 -18.53 -2.69 -3.13
C ALA A 159 -17.71 -2.64 -4.43
N SER A 160 -16.44 -2.28 -4.34
CA SER A 160 -15.55 -2.07 -5.47
C SER A 160 -15.44 -3.30 -6.37
N GLY A 161 -15.61 -4.49 -5.80
CA GLY A 161 -15.40 -5.78 -6.46
C GLY A 161 -13.95 -5.99 -6.90
N THR A 162 -13.05 -5.14 -6.47
CA THR A 162 -11.63 -5.22 -6.77
C THR A 162 -11.03 -6.47 -6.12
N PRO A 163 -10.28 -7.28 -6.87
CA PRO A 163 -9.60 -8.43 -6.30
C PRO A 163 -8.56 -8.01 -5.26
N TYR A 164 -8.40 -8.82 -4.21
CA TYR A 164 -7.45 -8.54 -3.13
C TYR A 164 -6.68 -9.78 -2.68
N LYS A 165 -5.54 -9.58 -2.04
CA LYS A 165 -4.79 -10.60 -1.27
C LYS A 165 -4.55 -10.11 0.15
N GLU A 166 -4.43 -11.06 1.07
CA GLU A 166 -3.96 -10.76 2.42
C GLU A 166 -2.43 -10.62 2.45
N VAL A 167 -1.95 -9.80 3.37
CA VAL A 167 -0.52 -9.61 3.61
C VAL A 167 -0.05 -10.62 4.65
N ASP A 168 1.08 -11.26 4.39
CA ASP A 168 1.75 -12.11 5.37
C ASP A 168 2.35 -11.23 6.48
N LEU A 169 1.78 -11.33 7.67
CA LEU A 169 2.19 -10.54 8.84
C LEU A 169 3.64 -10.81 9.25
N ASN A 170 4.18 -12.00 8.93
CA ASN A 170 5.59 -12.32 9.21
C ASN A 170 6.55 -11.56 8.30
N SER A 171 6.06 -10.97 7.21
CA SER A 171 6.84 -10.09 6.35
C SER A 171 6.86 -8.64 6.81
N LEU A 172 6.18 -8.30 7.90
CA LEU A 172 6.02 -6.91 8.35
C LEU A 172 6.88 -6.61 9.57
N ILE A 173 7.30 -5.36 9.69
CA ILE A 173 8.17 -4.82 10.73
C ILE A 173 7.35 -3.93 11.66
N PRO A 174 7.54 -3.97 12.99
CA PRO A 174 6.88 -3.06 13.92
C PRO A 174 7.19 -1.59 13.60
N PHE A 175 6.19 -0.72 13.72
CA PHE A 175 6.35 0.71 13.41
C PHE A 175 7.37 1.43 14.30
N SER A 176 7.67 0.90 15.47
CA SER A 176 8.76 1.38 16.34
C SER A 176 10.14 1.36 15.67
N GLU A 177 10.36 0.50 14.69
CA GLU A 177 11.61 0.39 13.92
C GLU A 177 11.62 1.30 12.67
N PHE A 178 10.50 1.98 12.37
CA PHE A 178 10.30 2.71 11.11
C PHE A 178 11.44 3.69 10.79
N TYR A 179 11.76 4.58 11.72
CA TYR A 179 12.80 5.58 11.52
C TYR A 179 14.15 4.96 11.15
N LYS A 180 14.56 3.95 11.90
CA LYS A 180 15.83 3.25 11.71
C LYS A 180 15.90 2.59 10.33
N GLU A 181 14.87 1.84 9.96
CA GLU A 181 14.84 1.10 8.70
C GLU A 181 14.81 2.06 7.49
N ILE A 182 14.03 3.15 7.56
CA ILE A 182 13.99 4.15 6.50
C ILE A 182 15.35 4.84 6.34
N VAL A 183 15.95 5.31 7.43
CA VAL A 183 17.25 5.99 7.37
C VAL A 183 18.34 5.06 6.82
N ASN A 184 18.35 3.80 7.22
CA ASN A 184 19.27 2.80 6.70
C ASN A 184 19.09 2.62 5.19
N ARG A 185 17.87 2.44 4.73
CA ARG A 185 17.54 2.26 3.30
C ARG A 185 17.96 3.46 2.46
N LEU A 186 17.62 4.68 2.90
CA LEU A 186 17.97 5.91 2.19
C LEU A 186 19.49 6.13 2.10
N ARG A 187 20.28 5.67 3.08
CA ARG A 187 21.75 5.78 3.08
C ARG A 187 22.42 4.75 2.19
N VAL A 188 21.98 3.49 2.23
CA VAL A 188 22.56 2.40 1.43
C VAL A 188 22.51 2.72 -0.05
N GLU A 189 21.44 3.28 -0.53
CA GLU A 189 21.29 3.62 -1.93
C GLU A 189 22.04 4.91 -2.34
N GLN A 190 22.61 5.65 -1.39
CA GLN A 190 23.54 6.76 -1.69
C GLN A 190 24.95 6.30 -2.05
N CYS A 191 25.32 5.08 -1.68
CA CYS A 191 26.59 4.45 -2.06
C CYS A 191 26.33 3.33 -3.07
N PRO A 192 26.09 3.60 -4.36
CA PRO A 192 26.22 2.56 -5.36
C PRO A 192 27.69 2.18 -5.33
N SER A 193 27.95 1.01 -4.78
CA SER A 193 29.24 0.29 -4.66
C SER A 193 30.43 0.92 -5.39
N MET A 194 31.39 1.45 -4.64
CA MET A 194 32.81 1.44 -5.04
C MET A 194 33.38 0.01 -5.10
N THR A 195 32.58 -0.98 -5.48
CA THR A 195 33.00 -2.39 -5.57
C THR A 195 32.99 -2.90 -7.00
N SER A 196 33.65 -2.16 -7.89
CA SER A 196 34.10 -2.78 -9.13
C SER A 196 35.11 -1.87 -9.83
N ASN A 197 36.36 -1.87 -9.40
CA ASN A 197 37.52 -1.67 -10.28
C ASN A 197 38.79 -1.72 -9.45
N ILE A 198 39.08 -2.86 -8.82
CA ILE A 198 40.46 -3.25 -8.55
C ILE A 198 40.74 -4.41 -9.53
N SER A 199 41.02 -4.05 -10.78
CA SER A 199 41.76 -4.93 -11.66
C SER A 199 43.23 -4.87 -11.23
N PHE A 200 43.67 -5.88 -10.49
CA PHE A 200 45.10 -6.16 -10.35
C PHE A 200 45.60 -6.65 -11.72
N SER A 201 46.27 -5.77 -12.46
CA SER A 201 47.16 -6.18 -13.54
C SER A 201 48.47 -6.59 -12.90
N ALA A 202 48.78 -7.88 -13.02
CA ALA A 202 50.11 -8.44 -12.77
C ALA A 202 51.02 -8.14 -13.95
#